data_c290ce32069b472f14f0cff05896e1ba
#
_entry.id   c290ce32069b472f14f0cff05896e1ba
#
_cell.length_a   1.000
_cell.length_b   1.000
_cell.length_c   1.000
_cell.angle_alpha   90.00
_cell.angle_beta   90.00
_cell.angle_gamma   90.00
#
_symmetry.space_group_name_H-M   'P 1'
#
loop_
_entity.id
_entity.type
_entity.pdbx_description
1 polymer ?
#
loop_
_entity_poly.entity_id
_entity_poly.type
_entity_poly.pdbx_seq_one_letter_code
_entity_poly.pdbx_strand_id
1 'polypeptide(L)'
;MLNSILRTSDAVTSTQAVALREVRKVYGQGDGSVAALDGVTVGLARGSFTALMGPSGSGKSTFLNVAAGLDRPTSGTVTLADTELAGLSERRLTILRRERIGFVFQAFNLLPSLTVAQNIGLPLRLDGHRPRRSTIRDVAARVGLEKRLRDRPSQLSGGQQQRVAIARALVTRPEVVFADEPTGALDTRTGHGVLALLRDIVDEDRRTVVMVTHDPVAAAYADHVIVLADGRLAATLEAPTADDVAEQLAHLGG
;
A
#
# COMPACT_ATOMS: atom_id res chain seq x y z
N MET A 1 13.78 -20.66 -48.85
CA MET A 1 14.50 -19.52 -48.29
C MET A 1 13.44 -18.45 -47.95
N LEU A 2 13.07 -18.33 -46.74
CA LEU A 2 12.70 -17.06 -46.05
C LEU A 2 12.47 -17.38 -44.58
N ASN A 3 13.36 -16.86 -43.76
CA ASN A 3 13.35 -16.95 -42.31
C ASN A 3 12.10 -16.29 -41.72
N SER A 4 11.26 -17.09 -41.12
CA SER A 4 10.23 -16.63 -40.21
C SER A 4 10.83 -16.53 -38.80
N ILE A 5 11.28 -15.35 -38.43
CA ILE A 5 11.68 -15.02 -37.08
C ILE A 5 10.41 -14.82 -36.27
N LEU A 6 9.99 -15.89 -35.61
CA LEU A 6 9.02 -15.82 -34.52
C LEU A 6 9.68 -15.05 -33.36
N ARG A 7 9.30 -13.80 -33.15
CA ARG A 7 9.56 -13.10 -31.90
C ARG A 7 8.68 -13.73 -30.84
N THR A 8 9.24 -14.66 -30.09
CA THR A 8 8.73 -15.01 -28.77
C THR A 8 8.89 -13.78 -27.88
N SER A 9 7.79 -13.13 -27.63
CA SER A 9 7.67 -12.13 -26.55
C SER A 9 7.72 -12.91 -25.25
N ASP A 10 8.92 -13.16 -24.74
CA ASP A 10 9.12 -13.54 -23.35
C ASP A 10 8.63 -12.38 -22.51
N ALA A 11 7.48 -12.55 -21.89
CA ALA A 11 6.98 -11.66 -20.87
C ALA A 11 7.94 -11.81 -19.67
N VAL A 12 9.00 -11.00 -19.66
CA VAL A 12 9.85 -10.82 -18.47
C VAL A 12 8.96 -10.23 -17.41
N THR A 13 8.47 -11.08 -16.51
CA THR A 13 7.70 -10.61 -15.34
C THR A 13 8.59 -9.63 -14.59
N SER A 14 8.17 -8.38 -14.48
CA SER A 14 8.93 -7.35 -13.79
C SER A 14 9.19 -7.78 -12.34
N THR A 15 10.41 -7.63 -11.88
CA THR A 15 10.77 -7.87 -10.47
C THR A 15 10.14 -6.84 -9.53
N GLN A 16 9.56 -5.77 -10.08
CA GLN A 16 8.94 -4.67 -9.34
C GLN A 16 7.41 -4.81 -9.36
N ALA A 17 6.79 -4.67 -8.20
CA ALA A 17 5.33 -4.59 -8.08
C ALA A 17 4.81 -3.19 -8.40
N VAL A 18 5.59 -2.17 -8.06
CA VAL A 18 5.31 -0.76 -8.35
C VAL A 18 6.60 -0.11 -8.83
N ALA A 19 6.53 0.68 -9.88
CA ALA A 19 7.66 1.47 -10.35
C ALA A 19 7.21 2.90 -10.68
N LEU A 20 7.94 3.87 -10.16
CA LEU A 20 7.85 5.28 -10.49
C LEU A 20 9.10 5.67 -11.28
N ARG A 21 8.96 6.38 -12.41
CA ARG A 21 10.08 6.87 -13.22
C ARG A 21 9.88 8.35 -13.52
N GLU A 22 10.80 9.18 -13.02
CA GLU A 22 10.79 10.64 -13.19
C GLU A 22 9.44 11.25 -12.82
N VAL A 23 8.78 10.71 -11.78
CA VAL A 23 7.43 11.11 -11.41
C VAL A 23 7.46 12.47 -10.75
N ARG A 24 6.71 13.39 -11.33
CA ARG A 24 6.45 14.72 -10.80
C ARG A 24 4.96 14.90 -10.54
N LYS A 25 4.62 15.49 -9.40
CA LYS A 25 3.24 15.87 -9.07
C LYS A 25 3.21 17.28 -8.53
N VAL A 26 2.50 18.15 -9.24
CA VAL A 26 2.36 19.57 -8.88
C VAL A 26 0.88 19.84 -8.60
N TYR A 27 0.60 20.52 -7.49
CA TYR A 27 -0.72 21.02 -7.15
C TYR A 27 -0.73 22.55 -7.26
N GLY A 28 -1.88 23.12 -7.63
CA GLY A 28 -2.04 24.54 -7.85
C GLY A 28 -1.61 24.98 -9.26
N GLN A 29 -1.65 26.30 -9.51
CA GLN A 29 -1.26 26.92 -10.77
C GLN A 29 -0.51 28.26 -10.50
N GLY A 30 0.40 28.64 -11.41
CA GLY A 30 1.18 29.87 -11.30
C GLY A 30 2.09 29.89 -10.08
N ASP A 31 2.29 31.09 -9.48
CA ASP A 31 3.22 31.29 -8.37
C ASP A 31 2.83 30.58 -7.06
N GLY A 32 1.60 30.08 -6.96
CA GLY A 32 1.14 29.27 -5.82
C GLY A 32 1.26 27.76 -6.02
N SER A 33 1.95 27.30 -7.06
CA SER A 33 2.11 25.87 -7.31
C SER A 33 3.11 25.21 -6.36
N VAL A 34 2.77 24.00 -5.88
CA VAL A 34 3.61 23.20 -4.99
C VAL A 34 3.93 21.87 -5.66
N ALA A 35 5.21 21.58 -5.84
CA ALA A 35 5.67 20.27 -6.30
C ALA A 35 5.70 19.30 -5.12
N ALA A 36 4.65 18.49 -4.98
CA ALA A 36 4.57 17.49 -3.93
C ALA A 36 5.44 16.26 -4.22
N LEU A 37 5.69 15.95 -5.50
CA LEU A 37 6.74 15.04 -5.95
C LEU A 37 7.54 15.71 -7.06
N ASP A 38 8.86 15.56 -7.05
CA ASP A 38 9.76 16.23 -7.98
C ASP A 38 10.84 15.26 -8.53
N GLY A 39 10.52 14.56 -9.62
CA GLY A 39 11.44 13.66 -10.30
C GLY A 39 11.70 12.34 -9.56
N VAL A 40 10.71 11.81 -8.84
CA VAL A 40 10.87 10.56 -8.06
C VAL A 40 11.02 9.37 -9.01
N THR A 41 12.17 8.66 -8.86
CA THR A 41 12.44 7.40 -9.56
C THR A 41 12.75 6.31 -8.55
N VAL A 42 11.86 5.30 -8.43
CA VAL A 42 12.02 4.19 -7.50
C VAL A 42 11.22 2.97 -7.95
N GLY A 43 11.76 1.78 -7.67
CA GLY A 43 11.09 0.50 -7.87
C GLY A 43 10.87 -0.21 -6.54
N LEU A 44 9.64 -0.66 -6.30
CA LEU A 44 9.27 -1.46 -5.12
C LEU A 44 9.21 -2.93 -5.54
N ALA A 45 10.02 -3.77 -4.92
CA ALA A 45 10.17 -5.17 -5.29
C ALA A 45 8.89 -5.98 -5.02
N ARG A 46 8.61 -6.96 -5.86
CA ARG A 46 7.51 -7.90 -5.60
C ARG A 46 7.80 -8.77 -4.37
N GLY A 47 6.78 -8.97 -3.56
CA GLY A 47 6.88 -9.80 -2.36
C GLY A 47 7.82 -9.22 -1.31
N SER A 48 7.99 -7.89 -1.29
CA SER A 48 8.74 -7.18 -0.26
C SER A 48 7.83 -6.27 0.56
N PHE A 49 8.33 -5.90 1.72
CA PHE A 49 7.76 -4.88 2.58
C PHE A 49 8.59 -3.59 2.44
N THR A 50 8.01 -2.53 1.94
CA THR A 50 8.67 -1.21 1.85
C THR A 50 7.96 -0.22 2.77
N ALA A 51 8.71 0.47 3.63
CA ALA A 51 8.22 1.61 4.37
C ALA A 51 8.63 2.92 3.70
N LEU A 52 7.71 3.87 3.65
CA LEU A 52 7.92 5.23 3.14
C LEU A 52 7.87 6.21 4.30
N MET A 53 8.95 6.94 4.51
CA MET A 53 9.12 7.87 5.61
C MET A 53 9.50 9.28 5.13
N GLY A 54 9.60 10.21 6.05
CA GLY A 54 10.02 11.59 5.80
C GLY A 54 9.24 12.61 6.64
N PRO A 55 9.67 13.86 6.69
CA PRO A 55 9.02 14.93 7.43
C PRO A 55 7.56 15.16 7.00
N SER A 56 6.80 15.92 7.81
CA SER A 56 5.47 16.37 7.39
C SER A 56 5.59 17.24 6.12
N GLY A 57 4.69 17.02 5.17
CA GLY A 57 4.73 17.76 3.90
C GLY A 57 5.73 17.23 2.85
N SER A 58 6.54 16.21 3.14
CA SER A 58 7.55 15.68 2.20
C SER A 58 6.98 14.95 0.96
N GLY A 59 5.66 14.79 0.84
CA GLY A 59 5.03 14.17 -0.32
C GLY A 59 4.60 12.71 -0.14
N LYS A 60 4.71 12.11 1.05
CA LYS A 60 4.38 10.68 1.30
C LYS A 60 2.98 10.26 0.87
N SER A 61 1.95 10.99 1.28
CA SER A 61 0.57 10.69 0.89
C SER A 61 0.35 10.89 -0.61
N THR A 62 1.02 11.87 -1.21
CA THR A 62 1.02 12.06 -2.68
C THR A 62 1.69 10.89 -3.38
N PHE A 63 2.85 10.44 -2.88
CA PHE A 63 3.53 9.26 -3.41
C PHE A 63 2.59 8.04 -3.38
N LEU A 64 1.98 7.75 -2.23
CA LEU A 64 1.06 6.62 -2.08
C LEU A 64 -0.12 6.72 -3.05
N ASN A 65 -0.74 7.90 -3.15
CA ASN A 65 -1.88 8.11 -4.05
C ASN A 65 -1.50 7.94 -5.53
N VAL A 66 -0.34 8.46 -5.92
CA VAL A 66 0.16 8.34 -7.31
C VAL A 66 0.57 6.90 -7.61
N ALA A 67 1.29 6.23 -6.70
CA ALA A 67 1.71 4.83 -6.84
C ALA A 67 0.52 3.87 -6.94
N ALA A 68 -0.56 4.16 -6.21
CA ALA A 68 -1.81 3.39 -6.23
C ALA A 68 -2.76 3.78 -7.38
N GLY A 69 -2.40 4.75 -8.22
CA GLY A 69 -3.27 5.25 -9.29
C GLY A 69 -4.55 5.92 -8.79
N LEU A 70 -4.55 6.44 -7.55
CA LEU A 70 -5.64 7.27 -7.01
C LEU A 70 -5.53 8.71 -7.50
N ASP A 71 -4.30 9.15 -7.81
CA ASP A 71 -4.03 10.45 -8.40
C ASP A 71 -3.09 10.28 -9.60
N ARG A 72 -3.18 11.17 -10.58
CA ARG A 72 -2.33 11.14 -11.78
C ARG A 72 -1.09 11.98 -11.55
N PRO A 73 0.10 11.51 -11.96
CA PRO A 73 1.27 12.36 -11.98
C PRO A 73 1.09 13.50 -12.98
N THR A 74 1.76 14.63 -12.75
CA THR A 74 1.84 15.74 -13.70
C THR A 74 2.75 15.38 -14.87
N SER A 75 3.83 14.63 -14.60
CA SER A 75 4.73 14.03 -15.59
C SER A 75 5.41 12.80 -15.02
N GLY A 76 6.14 12.06 -15.86
CA GLY A 76 6.74 10.78 -15.51
C GLY A 76 5.75 9.61 -15.70
N THR A 77 6.18 8.41 -15.37
CA THR A 77 5.38 7.19 -15.54
C THR A 77 5.28 6.40 -14.26
N VAL A 78 4.13 5.76 -14.06
CA VAL A 78 3.87 4.83 -12.96
C VAL A 78 3.44 3.50 -13.54
N THR A 79 4.09 2.43 -13.11
CA THR A 79 3.71 1.05 -13.44
C THR A 79 3.28 0.34 -12.16
N LEU A 80 2.14 -0.33 -12.19
CA LEU A 80 1.61 -1.14 -11.10
C LEU A 80 1.25 -2.52 -11.64
N ALA A 81 1.74 -3.56 -11.00
CA ALA A 81 1.44 -4.94 -11.38
C ALA A 81 1.61 -5.18 -12.90
N ASP A 82 2.74 -4.75 -13.46
CA ASP A 82 3.11 -4.80 -14.88
C ASP A 82 2.22 -3.95 -15.82
N THR A 83 1.36 -3.12 -15.28
CA THR A 83 0.48 -2.24 -16.05
C THR A 83 0.92 -0.79 -15.88
N GLU A 84 1.26 -0.12 -16.98
CA GLU A 84 1.49 1.32 -16.97
C GLU A 84 0.16 2.06 -16.79
N LEU A 85 0.10 2.98 -15.81
CA LEU A 85 -1.12 3.69 -15.45
C LEU A 85 -1.41 4.87 -16.38
N ALA A 86 -0.39 5.41 -17.06
CA ALA A 86 -0.54 6.48 -18.04
C ALA A 86 -1.45 6.04 -19.19
N GLY A 87 -2.38 6.90 -19.58
CA GLY A 87 -3.31 6.62 -20.68
C GLY A 87 -4.49 5.70 -20.34
N LEU A 88 -4.54 5.10 -19.15
CA LEU A 88 -5.70 4.34 -18.72
C LEU A 88 -6.88 5.28 -18.43
N SER A 89 -8.08 4.88 -18.87
CA SER A 89 -9.32 5.55 -18.48
C SER A 89 -9.62 5.32 -17.00
N GLU A 90 -10.38 6.24 -16.36
CA GLU A 90 -10.79 6.09 -14.94
C GLU A 90 -11.50 4.76 -14.66
N ARG A 91 -12.27 4.27 -15.63
CA ARG A 91 -12.92 2.95 -15.52
C ARG A 91 -11.88 1.82 -15.43
N ARG A 92 -10.83 1.85 -16.26
CA ARG A 92 -9.76 0.84 -16.23
C ARG A 92 -8.92 0.95 -14.96
N LEU A 93 -8.59 2.17 -14.52
CA LEU A 93 -7.91 2.40 -13.22
C LEU A 93 -8.73 1.87 -12.05
N THR A 94 -10.05 2.08 -12.05
CA THR A 94 -10.95 1.56 -11.00
C THR A 94 -10.97 0.03 -10.97
N ILE A 95 -11.00 -0.63 -12.13
CA ILE A 95 -10.92 -2.10 -12.22
C ILE A 95 -9.58 -2.59 -11.71
N LEU A 96 -8.47 -2.00 -12.17
CA LEU A 96 -7.12 -2.37 -11.76
C LEU A 96 -6.93 -2.24 -10.24
N ARG A 97 -7.36 -1.12 -9.65
CA ARG A 97 -7.30 -0.91 -8.19
C ARG A 97 -8.06 -1.98 -7.44
N ARG A 98 -9.29 -2.29 -7.87
CA ARG A 98 -10.14 -3.29 -7.22
C ARG A 98 -9.56 -4.70 -7.27
N GLU A 99 -8.89 -5.07 -8.37
CA GLU A 99 -8.32 -6.40 -8.58
C GLU A 99 -6.93 -6.57 -8.00
N ARG A 100 -6.10 -5.51 -8.03
CA ARG A 100 -4.66 -5.60 -7.77
C ARG A 100 -4.21 -4.93 -6.49
N ILE A 101 -5.05 -4.08 -5.88
CA ILE A 101 -4.67 -3.27 -4.73
C ILE A 101 -5.58 -3.55 -3.53
N GLY A 102 -4.95 -3.64 -2.36
CA GLY A 102 -5.61 -3.53 -1.06
C GLY A 102 -5.21 -2.22 -0.38
N PHE A 103 -6.17 -1.56 0.30
CA PHE A 103 -5.89 -0.37 1.10
C PHE A 103 -6.17 -0.59 2.56
N VAL A 104 -5.24 -0.14 3.41
CA VAL A 104 -5.34 -0.07 4.87
C VAL A 104 -5.08 1.38 5.29
N PHE A 105 -6.00 2.00 6.01
CA PHE A 105 -5.91 3.40 6.43
C PHE A 105 -5.82 3.51 7.94
N GLN A 106 -5.27 4.60 8.44
CA GLN A 106 -5.19 4.93 9.86
C GLN A 106 -6.58 4.98 10.52
N ALA A 107 -7.57 5.56 9.87
CA ALA A 107 -8.94 5.70 10.37
C ALA A 107 -9.81 4.45 10.18
N PHE A 108 -9.24 3.28 9.85
CA PHE A 108 -9.90 1.99 9.58
C PHE A 108 -10.90 2.01 8.42
N ASN A 109 -11.66 3.08 8.23
CA ASN A 109 -12.68 3.28 7.18
C ASN A 109 -13.68 2.12 7.08
N LEU A 110 -14.12 1.59 8.22
CA LEU A 110 -15.14 0.56 8.29
C LEU A 110 -16.54 1.19 8.21
N LEU A 111 -17.46 0.52 7.54
CA LEU A 111 -18.87 0.92 7.53
C LEU A 111 -19.53 0.48 8.85
N PRO A 112 -19.95 1.40 9.71
CA PRO A 112 -20.42 1.08 11.06
C PRO A 112 -21.75 0.30 11.08
N SER A 113 -22.55 0.42 10.03
CA SER A 113 -23.81 -0.32 9.84
C SER A 113 -23.61 -1.79 9.43
N LEU A 114 -22.41 -2.15 8.96
CA LEU A 114 -22.08 -3.49 8.49
C LEU A 114 -21.40 -4.30 9.59
N THR A 115 -21.62 -5.62 9.57
CA THR A 115 -20.87 -6.56 10.42
C THR A 115 -19.44 -6.71 9.93
N VAL A 116 -18.57 -7.34 10.72
CA VAL A 116 -17.19 -7.73 10.33
C VAL A 116 -17.21 -8.51 9.01
N ALA A 117 -18.03 -9.55 8.92
CA ALA A 117 -18.14 -10.36 7.69
C ALA A 117 -18.57 -9.52 6.48
N GLN A 118 -19.46 -8.55 6.68
CA GLN A 118 -19.94 -7.68 5.61
C GLN A 118 -18.89 -6.65 5.19
N ASN A 119 -18.14 -6.07 6.15
CA ASN A 119 -17.03 -5.17 5.87
C ASN A 119 -15.93 -5.89 5.09
N ILE A 120 -15.52 -7.09 5.53
CA ILE A 120 -14.52 -7.91 4.82
C ILE A 120 -14.99 -8.23 3.39
N GLY A 121 -16.24 -8.64 3.22
CA GLY A 121 -16.79 -9.02 1.91
C GLY A 121 -17.18 -7.86 0.99
N LEU A 122 -17.05 -6.61 1.45
CA LEU A 122 -17.51 -5.43 0.71
C LEU A 122 -16.84 -5.28 -0.66
N PRO A 123 -15.50 -5.39 -0.81
CA PRO A 123 -14.85 -5.26 -2.12
C PRO A 123 -15.39 -6.26 -3.14
N LEU A 124 -15.58 -7.52 -2.75
CA LEU A 124 -16.13 -8.55 -3.63
C LEU A 124 -17.58 -8.23 -4.08
N ARG A 125 -18.39 -7.65 -3.18
CA ARG A 125 -19.76 -7.23 -3.52
C ARG A 125 -19.79 -6.07 -4.51
N LEU A 126 -18.88 -5.09 -4.34
CA LEU A 126 -18.74 -3.96 -5.25
C LEU A 126 -18.27 -4.40 -6.64
N ASP A 127 -17.63 -5.57 -6.73
CA ASP A 127 -17.25 -6.21 -7.97
C ASP A 127 -18.35 -7.10 -8.58
N GLY A 128 -19.56 -7.06 -8.03
CA GLY A 128 -20.68 -7.88 -8.49
C GLY A 128 -20.63 -9.35 -8.05
N HIS A 129 -19.63 -9.74 -7.27
CA HIS A 129 -19.49 -11.11 -6.78
C HIS A 129 -20.24 -11.33 -5.46
N ARG A 130 -20.83 -12.49 -5.29
CA ARG A 130 -21.37 -12.90 -3.99
C ARG A 130 -20.25 -13.58 -3.18
N PRO A 131 -19.76 -12.96 -2.07
CA PRO A 131 -18.69 -13.53 -1.27
C PRO A 131 -19.07 -14.91 -0.73
N ARG A 132 -18.20 -15.92 -0.92
CA ARG A 132 -18.40 -17.23 -0.30
C ARG A 132 -18.12 -17.12 1.20
N ARG A 133 -18.96 -17.76 2.02
CA ARG A 133 -18.79 -17.78 3.49
C ARG A 133 -17.44 -18.35 3.93
N SER A 134 -16.93 -19.36 3.23
CA SER A 134 -15.59 -19.92 3.46
C SER A 134 -14.51 -18.85 3.27
N THR A 135 -14.50 -18.15 2.13
CA THR A 135 -13.52 -17.10 1.84
C THR A 135 -13.48 -16.03 2.94
N ILE A 136 -14.65 -15.56 3.40
CA ILE A 136 -14.73 -14.57 4.48
C ILE A 136 -14.19 -15.16 5.80
N ARG A 137 -14.51 -16.43 6.10
CA ARG A 137 -14.03 -17.09 7.32
C ARG A 137 -12.52 -17.28 7.30
N ASP A 138 -11.97 -17.73 6.17
CA ASP A 138 -10.54 -17.99 6.01
C ASP A 138 -9.73 -16.71 6.19
N VAL A 139 -10.16 -15.61 5.55
CA VAL A 139 -9.50 -14.29 5.72
C VAL A 139 -9.67 -13.77 7.14
N ALA A 140 -10.84 -13.95 7.77
CA ALA A 140 -11.06 -13.54 9.16
C ALA A 140 -10.22 -14.34 10.16
N ALA A 141 -10.05 -15.64 9.94
CA ALA A 141 -9.18 -16.49 10.76
C ALA A 141 -7.73 -16.04 10.70
N ARG A 142 -7.26 -15.65 9.52
CA ARG A 142 -5.92 -15.15 9.29
C ARG A 142 -5.56 -13.91 10.11
N VAL A 143 -6.53 -13.04 10.37
CA VAL A 143 -6.37 -11.85 11.21
C VAL A 143 -6.85 -12.08 12.65
N GLY A 144 -7.22 -13.32 13.04
CA GLY A 144 -7.67 -13.69 14.38
C GLY A 144 -9.08 -13.20 14.74
N LEU A 145 -9.98 -13.07 13.74
CA LEU A 145 -11.33 -12.53 13.92
C LEU A 145 -12.45 -13.52 13.55
N GLU A 146 -12.15 -14.81 13.40
CA GLU A 146 -13.12 -15.83 13.00
C GLU A 146 -14.34 -15.95 13.93
N LYS A 147 -14.17 -15.61 15.22
CA LYS A 147 -15.24 -15.62 16.22
C LYS A 147 -16.05 -14.32 16.28
N ARG A 148 -15.61 -13.27 15.55
CA ARG A 148 -16.18 -11.92 15.57
C ARG A 148 -16.96 -11.54 14.30
N LEU A 149 -17.21 -12.48 13.40
CA LEU A 149 -17.81 -12.23 12.08
C LEU A 149 -19.18 -11.55 12.12
N ARG A 150 -19.94 -11.72 13.21
CA ARG A 150 -21.27 -11.12 13.40
C ARG A 150 -21.23 -9.77 14.11
N ASP A 151 -20.11 -9.42 14.72
CA ASP A 151 -19.96 -8.18 15.47
C ASP A 151 -19.94 -6.98 14.50
N ARG A 152 -20.27 -5.80 15.02
CA ARG A 152 -20.17 -4.51 14.31
C ARG A 152 -18.91 -3.78 14.77
N PRO A 153 -18.40 -2.80 13.99
CA PRO A 153 -17.21 -2.03 14.37
C PRO A 153 -17.27 -1.44 15.78
N SER A 154 -18.44 -0.97 16.24
CA SER A 154 -18.62 -0.40 17.59
C SER A 154 -18.43 -1.40 18.73
N GLN A 155 -18.38 -2.69 18.45
CA GLN A 155 -18.17 -3.78 19.42
C GLN A 155 -16.73 -4.27 19.45
N LEU A 156 -15.85 -3.65 18.66
CA LEU A 156 -14.46 -4.04 18.47
C LEU A 156 -13.51 -2.99 19.05
N SER A 157 -12.39 -3.45 19.61
CA SER A 157 -11.26 -2.56 19.93
C SER A 157 -10.64 -1.96 18.65
N GLY A 158 -9.90 -0.86 18.78
CA GLY A 158 -9.19 -0.23 17.64
C GLY A 158 -8.34 -1.22 16.85
N GLY A 159 -7.55 -2.05 17.55
CA GLY A 159 -6.73 -3.07 16.87
C GLY A 159 -7.56 -4.16 16.18
N GLN A 160 -8.71 -4.54 16.72
CA GLN A 160 -9.64 -5.44 16.03
C GLN A 160 -10.25 -4.77 14.79
N GLN A 161 -10.60 -3.49 14.88
CA GLN A 161 -11.07 -2.74 13.71
C GLN A 161 -10.00 -2.66 12.62
N GLN A 162 -8.75 -2.41 12.98
CA GLN A 162 -7.63 -2.40 12.04
C GLN A 162 -7.43 -3.78 11.38
N ARG A 163 -7.54 -4.86 12.14
CA ARG A 163 -7.50 -6.23 11.59
C ARG A 163 -8.66 -6.50 10.63
N VAL A 164 -9.85 -5.94 10.86
CA VAL A 164 -10.96 -5.99 9.88
C VAL A 164 -10.60 -5.23 8.60
N ALA A 165 -9.98 -4.04 8.71
CA ALA A 165 -9.53 -3.27 7.55
C ALA A 165 -8.48 -4.03 6.73
N ILE A 166 -7.51 -4.69 7.40
CA ILE A 166 -6.53 -5.55 6.75
C ILE A 166 -7.21 -6.75 6.06
N ALA A 167 -8.12 -7.44 6.74
CA ALA A 167 -8.88 -8.56 6.16
C ALA A 167 -9.69 -8.12 4.92
N ARG A 168 -10.30 -6.93 4.98
CA ARG A 168 -10.98 -6.32 3.83
C ARG A 168 -10.03 -6.06 2.66
N ALA A 169 -8.82 -5.57 2.95
CA ALA A 169 -7.82 -5.36 1.91
C ALA A 169 -7.36 -6.68 1.25
N LEU A 170 -7.28 -7.77 2.02
CA LEU A 170 -6.77 -9.06 1.56
C LEU A 170 -7.80 -9.93 0.84
N VAL A 171 -9.10 -9.70 1.01
CA VAL A 171 -10.15 -10.59 0.51
C VAL A 171 -10.18 -10.72 -1.02
N THR A 172 -9.71 -9.71 -1.75
CA THR A 172 -9.56 -9.72 -3.21
C THR A 172 -8.27 -10.37 -3.67
N ARG A 173 -7.39 -10.77 -2.74
CA ARG A 173 -6.05 -11.29 -3.01
C ARG A 173 -5.19 -10.34 -3.84
N PRO A 174 -5.01 -9.09 -3.38
CA PRO A 174 -4.28 -8.07 -4.13
C PRO A 174 -2.82 -8.46 -4.34
N GLU A 175 -2.16 -7.88 -5.34
CA GLU A 175 -0.71 -7.99 -5.53
C GLU A 175 0.04 -7.03 -4.61
N VAL A 176 -0.55 -5.84 -4.37
CA VAL A 176 0.04 -4.80 -3.54
C VAL A 176 -0.95 -4.34 -2.48
N VAL A 177 -0.50 -4.26 -1.23
CA VAL A 177 -1.24 -3.65 -0.11
C VAL A 177 -0.57 -2.31 0.22
N PHE A 178 -1.30 -1.22 0.06
CA PHE A 178 -0.90 0.10 0.51
C PHE A 178 -1.47 0.34 1.92
N ALA A 179 -0.61 0.71 2.86
CA ALA A 179 -0.98 0.98 4.24
C ALA A 179 -0.56 2.42 4.61
N ASP A 180 -1.52 3.28 4.90
CA ASP A 180 -1.29 4.66 5.29
C ASP A 180 -1.45 4.78 6.81
N GLU A 181 -0.31 4.95 7.52
CA GLU A 181 -0.23 5.04 8.99
C GLU A 181 -1.03 3.93 9.71
N PRO A 182 -0.82 2.63 9.40
CA PRO A 182 -1.72 1.56 9.85
C PRO A 182 -1.75 1.36 11.37
N THR A 183 -0.81 1.95 12.10
CA THR A 183 -0.69 1.87 13.57
C THR A 183 -0.94 3.20 14.27
N GLY A 184 -1.14 4.30 13.53
CA GLY A 184 -1.18 5.65 14.09
C GLY A 184 -2.36 5.93 15.05
N ALA A 185 -3.41 5.10 15.04
CA ALA A 185 -4.55 5.19 15.97
C ALA A 185 -4.54 4.12 17.08
N LEU A 186 -3.43 3.38 17.25
CA LEU A 186 -3.34 2.22 18.13
C LEU A 186 -2.33 2.45 19.27
N ASP A 187 -2.53 1.76 20.38
CA ASP A 187 -1.49 1.64 21.41
C ASP A 187 -0.32 0.80 20.89
N THR A 188 0.85 0.96 21.50
CA THR A 188 2.11 0.33 21.07
C THR A 188 1.99 -1.19 20.93
N ARG A 189 1.41 -1.87 21.93
CA ARG A 189 1.30 -3.34 21.91
C ARG A 189 0.40 -3.82 20.76
N THR A 190 -0.72 -3.16 20.57
CA THR A 190 -1.68 -3.46 19.50
C THR A 190 -1.05 -3.15 18.13
N GLY A 191 -0.32 -2.04 18.01
CA GLY A 191 0.42 -1.64 16.83
C GLY A 191 1.43 -2.70 16.38
N HIS A 192 2.26 -3.22 17.30
CA HIS A 192 3.18 -4.33 17.00
C HIS A 192 2.46 -5.56 16.44
N GLY A 193 1.28 -5.92 16.97
CA GLY A 193 0.50 -7.03 16.45
C GLY A 193 -0.09 -6.80 15.05
N VAL A 194 -0.31 -5.54 14.65
CA VAL A 194 -0.71 -5.15 13.29
C VAL A 194 0.49 -5.20 12.34
N LEU A 195 1.66 -4.70 12.78
CA LEU A 195 2.89 -4.74 11.98
C LEU A 195 3.36 -6.18 11.71
N ALA A 196 3.31 -7.05 12.73
CA ALA A 196 3.60 -8.47 12.54
C ALA A 196 2.66 -9.11 11.51
N LEU A 197 1.35 -8.80 11.57
CA LEU A 197 0.40 -9.29 10.57
C LEU A 197 0.72 -8.79 9.15
N LEU A 198 1.16 -7.53 8.98
CA LEU A 198 1.59 -7.02 7.68
C LEU A 198 2.88 -7.72 7.19
N ARG A 199 3.80 -8.07 8.12
CA ARG A 199 4.99 -8.85 7.79
C ARG A 199 4.62 -10.26 7.33
N ASP A 200 3.72 -10.95 8.05
CA ASP A 200 3.24 -12.31 7.69
C ASP A 200 2.63 -12.33 6.28
N ILE A 201 1.92 -11.27 5.87
CA ILE A 201 1.36 -11.13 4.51
C ILE A 201 2.46 -11.16 3.43
N VAL A 202 3.61 -10.58 3.72
CA VAL A 202 4.75 -10.61 2.81
C VAL A 202 5.43 -11.97 2.84
N ASP A 203 5.74 -12.49 4.03
CA ASP A 203 6.54 -13.70 4.20
C ASP A 203 5.80 -14.95 3.73
N GLU A 204 4.52 -15.08 4.08
CA GLU A 204 3.71 -16.27 3.78
C GLU A 204 2.98 -16.16 2.45
N ASP A 205 2.36 -15.01 2.12
CA ASP A 205 1.55 -14.84 0.91
C ASP A 205 2.33 -14.34 -0.29
N ARG A 206 3.57 -13.90 -0.07
CA ARG A 206 4.40 -13.25 -1.10
C ARG A 206 3.73 -12.02 -1.71
N ARG A 207 2.93 -11.30 -0.91
CA ARG A 207 2.33 -10.03 -1.32
C ARG A 207 3.31 -8.89 -1.08
N THR A 208 3.19 -7.85 -1.87
CA THR A 208 3.97 -6.62 -1.66
C THR A 208 3.21 -5.71 -0.70
N VAL A 209 3.89 -5.19 0.31
CA VAL A 209 3.34 -4.18 1.24
C VAL A 209 4.11 -2.89 1.09
N VAL A 210 3.38 -1.78 0.94
CA VAL A 210 3.92 -0.42 0.93
C VAL A 210 3.27 0.36 2.05
N MET A 211 4.02 0.70 3.08
CA MET A 211 3.53 1.35 4.29
C MET A 211 4.07 2.77 4.41
N VAL A 212 3.20 3.73 4.59
CA VAL A 212 3.58 5.08 5.04
C VAL A 212 3.56 5.09 6.56
N THR A 213 4.63 5.57 7.17
CA THR A 213 4.71 5.75 8.61
C THR A 213 5.68 6.87 8.97
N HIS A 214 5.50 7.45 10.15
CA HIS A 214 6.45 8.38 10.77
C HIS A 214 7.21 7.74 11.96
N ASP A 215 6.86 6.48 12.31
CA ASP A 215 7.44 5.75 13.44
C ASP A 215 8.62 4.87 12.94
N PRO A 216 9.87 5.12 13.39
CA PRO A 216 11.03 4.32 13.04
C PRO A 216 10.90 2.85 13.46
N VAL A 217 10.21 2.57 14.58
CA VAL A 217 9.98 1.21 15.03
C VAL A 217 9.05 0.46 14.07
N ALA A 218 8.02 1.12 13.56
CA ALA A 218 7.16 0.54 12.54
C ALA A 218 7.91 0.32 11.22
N ALA A 219 8.76 1.26 10.82
CA ALA A 219 9.55 1.16 9.61
C ALA A 219 10.56 0.00 9.64
N ALA A 220 11.11 -0.33 10.79
CA ALA A 220 12.05 -1.45 10.96
C ALA A 220 11.43 -2.85 10.71
N TYR A 221 10.11 -2.97 10.54
CA TYR A 221 9.48 -4.20 10.05
C TYR A 221 9.64 -4.41 8.55
N ALA A 222 10.06 -3.38 7.81
CA ALA A 222 10.18 -3.42 6.36
C ALA A 222 11.55 -3.96 5.90
N ASP A 223 11.57 -4.56 4.71
CA ASP A 223 12.83 -4.96 4.04
C ASP A 223 13.59 -3.74 3.54
N HIS A 224 12.85 -2.68 3.15
CA HIS A 224 13.42 -1.44 2.65
C HIS A 224 12.70 -0.25 3.26
N VAL A 225 13.45 0.79 3.59
CA VAL A 225 12.89 2.09 3.99
C VAL A 225 13.30 3.14 2.97
N ILE A 226 12.31 3.81 2.41
CA ILE A 226 12.47 4.94 1.49
C ILE A 226 12.18 6.22 2.27
N VAL A 227 13.08 7.18 2.19
CA VAL A 227 12.91 8.48 2.85
C VAL A 227 12.70 9.57 1.80
N LEU A 228 11.58 10.27 1.89
CA LEU A 228 11.26 11.44 1.07
C LEU A 228 11.55 12.73 1.86
N ALA A 229 12.17 13.69 1.18
CA ALA A 229 12.30 15.06 1.63
C ALA A 229 12.01 16.00 0.45
N ASP A 230 11.21 17.03 0.67
CA ASP A 230 10.86 18.05 -0.34
C ASP A 230 10.41 17.47 -1.69
N GLY A 231 9.60 16.40 -1.63
CA GLY A 231 9.08 15.70 -2.82
C GLY A 231 10.10 14.86 -3.57
N ARG A 232 11.30 14.65 -3.05
CA ARG A 232 12.40 13.91 -3.68
C ARG A 232 12.81 12.71 -2.85
N LEU A 233 13.40 11.72 -3.50
CA LEU A 233 14.03 10.60 -2.82
C LEU A 233 15.31 11.08 -2.14
N ALA A 234 15.35 11.08 -0.80
CA ALA A 234 16.49 11.51 -0.01
C ALA A 234 17.41 10.34 0.37
N ALA A 235 16.84 9.20 0.71
CA ALA A 235 17.60 7.99 1.08
C ALA A 235 16.80 6.72 0.83
N THR A 236 17.52 5.61 0.72
CA THR A 236 16.96 4.25 0.77
C THR A 236 17.84 3.42 1.71
N LEU A 237 17.21 2.73 2.66
CA LEU A 237 17.86 1.84 3.62
C LEU A 237 17.40 0.40 3.34
N GLU A 238 18.31 -0.55 3.43
CA GLU A 238 18.02 -1.98 3.30
C GLU A 238 18.09 -2.66 4.66
N ALA A 239 17.05 -3.42 5.02
CA ALA A 239 16.89 -4.13 6.29
C ALA A 239 17.33 -3.30 7.52
N PRO A 240 16.84 -2.02 7.68
CA PRO A 240 17.35 -1.15 8.71
C PRO A 240 16.79 -1.51 10.10
N THR A 241 17.55 -1.20 11.11
CA THR A 241 17.05 -1.13 12.50
C THR A 241 16.26 0.17 12.73
N ALA A 242 15.52 0.23 13.84
CA ALA A 242 14.82 1.46 14.22
C ALA A 242 15.79 2.63 14.47
N ASP A 243 16.99 2.32 15.00
CA ASP A 243 18.03 3.32 15.26
C ASP A 243 18.61 3.87 13.96
N ASP A 244 18.89 3.02 12.96
CA ASP A 244 19.35 3.45 11.62
C ASP A 244 18.34 4.40 10.97
N VAL A 245 17.05 4.08 11.09
CA VAL A 245 15.96 4.91 10.54
C VAL A 245 15.88 6.24 11.28
N ALA A 246 15.98 6.22 12.62
CA ALA A 246 15.92 7.43 13.43
C ALA A 246 17.10 8.37 13.15
N GLU A 247 18.32 7.82 13.01
CA GLU A 247 19.53 8.57 12.64
C GLU A 247 19.37 9.25 11.26
N GLN A 248 18.88 8.47 10.25
CA GLN A 248 18.65 9.02 8.91
C GLN A 248 17.64 10.16 8.90
N LEU A 249 16.56 10.05 9.69
CA LEU A 249 15.56 11.13 9.80
C LEU A 249 16.12 12.37 10.51
N ALA A 250 16.96 12.20 11.54
CA ALA A 250 17.60 13.31 12.24
C ALA A 250 18.49 14.13 11.29
N HIS A 251 19.21 13.50 10.37
CA HIS A 251 20.04 14.18 9.37
C HIS A 251 19.23 15.00 8.34
N LEU A 252 17.95 14.74 8.18
CA LEU A 252 17.08 15.47 7.25
C LEU A 252 16.33 16.65 7.93
N GLY A 253 16.35 16.70 9.27
CA GLY A 253 15.66 17.74 10.06
C GLY A 253 16.55 18.90 10.52
N GLY A 254 17.84 18.86 10.24
CA GLY A 254 18.83 19.92 10.50
C GLY A 254 19.19 20.62 9.22
#